data_43a5334e043a9b6d7b0a4c8366be36c4
#
_entry.id   43a5334e043a9b6d7b0a4c8366be36c4
#
_cell.length_a   1.000
_cell.length_b   1.000
_cell.length_c   1.000
_cell.angle_alpha   90.00
_cell.angle_beta   90.00
_cell.angle_gamma   90.00
#
_symmetry.space_group_name_H-M   'P 1'
#
loop_
_entity.id
_entity.type
_entity.pdbx_description
1 polymer ?
#
loop_
_entity_poly.entity_id
_entity_poly.type
_entity_poly.pdbx_seq_one_letter_code
_entity_poly.pdbx_strand_id
1 'polypeptide(L)'
;MTVDEAEVLARGAHGERTGRNPGMALGGAEADTAYGAQPKSEKDWLMGQVVERANMQLAYSRVMKNRGAPGVDGMRCEDLKAWLKANWVQVRRELLGGSYSPQAVRRVDIPKPQGGVRTLGVPTVLDRLIQQALHQAMQPLFEPTFSANSYGFRPGRSAQQAVAKAAQYIRAGKRWVVDMDLEKFFDRVNHDVLMARVARQVQDANVLRLIRRFLQAGMMANGVETPRYEGTPQGGPLSPLLSNILLSDLDRELEQRQLLFCRYADDCNIYVGSQRAGQRIMESVKGFLANRLKLTVNEAKSAVARPSMRKFLGYSVTGKQPAKIRIATLSIHRLKESVRNICIQGRGRSLSQTIDKLNPILRGWMNYFSLTQSRRPIEELDAWVRRRLRCLLWRQWKRPKTRESKMLAFGLDAQRAWKSSVNGRGPWWNAGAKHMIAALPPKLFTQLGLISLVATHQRLQRST
;
A
#
# COMPACT_ATOMS: atom_id res chain seq x y z
N MET A 1 3.32 -5.44 5.27
CA MET A 1 2.88 -4.87 3.98
C MET A 1 4.09 -4.66 3.10
N THR A 2 4.08 -5.24 1.92
CA THR A 2 5.13 -5.05 0.93
C THR A 2 4.84 -3.79 0.10
N VAL A 3 5.81 -3.35 -0.72
CA VAL A 3 5.67 -2.23 -1.68
C VAL A 3 4.38 -2.32 -2.51
N ASP A 4 3.87 -3.53 -2.76
CA ASP A 4 2.63 -3.78 -3.50
C ASP A 4 1.38 -3.25 -2.78
N GLU A 5 1.37 -3.23 -1.46
CA GLU A 5 0.24 -2.68 -0.66
C GLU A 5 0.33 -1.17 -0.53
N ALA A 6 1.52 -0.61 -0.49
CA ALA A 6 1.72 0.83 -0.59
C ALA A 6 1.27 1.36 -1.96
N GLU A 7 1.48 0.60 -3.03
CA GLU A 7 0.97 0.91 -4.38
C GLU A 7 -0.56 0.87 -4.46
N VAL A 8 -1.20 -0.09 -3.78
CA VAL A 8 -2.67 -0.20 -3.74
C VAL A 8 -3.28 0.91 -2.88
N LEU A 9 -2.66 1.28 -1.76
CA LEU A 9 -3.11 2.37 -0.88
C LEU A 9 -2.84 3.75 -1.48
N ALA A 10 -1.75 3.94 -2.22
CA ALA A 10 -1.48 5.20 -2.94
C ALA A 10 -2.51 5.48 -4.04
N ARG A 11 -3.15 4.44 -4.61
CA ARG A 11 -4.26 4.60 -5.56
C ARG A 11 -5.54 5.17 -4.94
N GLY A 12 -5.72 5.06 -3.61
CA GLY A 12 -6.87 5.59 -2.87
C GLY A 12 -6.71 7.01 -2.32
N ALA A 13 -5.50 7.56 -2.33
CA ALA A 13 -5.18 8.79 -1.61
C ALA A 13 -5.19 10.09 -2.47
N HIS A 14 -5.41 10.00 -3.79
CA HIS A 14 -5.47 11.17 -4.67
C HIS A 14 -6.85 11.33 -5.30
N GLY A 15 -7.78 11.90 -4.55
CA GLY A 15 -9.04 12.44 -5.01
C GLY A 15 -9.19 13.89 -4.50
N GLU A 16 -9.02 14.80 -5.38
CA GLU A 16 -9.39 16.21 -5.49
C GLU A 16 -9.90 16.97 -4.26
N ARG A 17 -9.18 18.07 -3.98
CA ARG A 17 -9.68 19.22 -3.25
C ARG A 17 -10.60 20.04 -4.16
N THR A 18 -11.88 20.11 -3.85
CA THR A 18 -12.72 21.27 -4.21
C THR A 18 -13.54 21.60 -2.99
N GLY A 19 -13.35 22.84 -2.52
CA GLY A 19 -14.12 23.39 -1.44
C GLY A 19 -15.47 23.88 -1.91
N ARG A 20 -16.42 23.84 -0.98
CA ARG A 20 -17.41 24.91 -0.67
C ARG A 20 -18.36 24.41 0.40
N ASN A 21 -18.34 25.09 1.54
CA ASN A 21 -19.46 25.11 2.47
C ASN A 21 -20.60 25.92 1.85
N PRO A 22 -21.85 25.60 2.16
CA PRO A 22 -22.71 26.60 2.80
C PRO A 22 -23.38 26.05 4.06
N GLY A 23 -23.57 26.96 5.00
CA GLY A 23 -24.15 26.73 6.28
C GLY A 23 -25.69 26.82 6.28
N MET A 24 -26.21 26.90 7.50
CA MET A 24 -27.59 27.09 8.00
C MET A 24 -28.27 25.79 8.48
N ALA A 25 -28.88 25.73 9.56
CA ALA A 25 -29.27 26.50 10.73
C ALA A 25 -30.37 25.72 11.42
N LEU A 26 -30.39 25.80 12.74
CA LEU A 26 -31.54 25.84 13.66
C LEU A 26 -32.47 24.62 13.84
N GLY A 27 -32.58 24.24 15.08
CA GLY A 27 -33.87 23.93 15.69
C GLY A 27 -33.92 22.68 16.58
N GLY A 28 -34.23 22.87 17.85
CA GLY A 28 -34.86 21.86 18.68
C GLY A 28 -34.01 21.34 19.84
N ALA A 29 -33.99 22.10 20.93
CA ALA A 29 -33.64 21.58 22.25
C ALA A 29 -34.80 20.71 22.74
N GLU A 30 -34.55 19.43 23.00
CA GLU A 30 -35.35 18.65 23.95
C GLU A 30 -34.46 18.25 25.10
N ALA A 31 -34.79 18.75 26.26
CA ALA A 31 -34.21 18.42 27.54
C ALA A 31 -34.55 16.98 27.91
N ASP A 32 -33.60 16.10 27.91
CA ASP A 32 -33.75 14.76 28.46
C ASP A 32 -33.19 14.73 29.89
N THR A 33 -34.08 14.44 30.79
CA THR A 33 -33.92 14.47 32.25
C THR A 33 -32.84 13.52 32.74
N ALA A 34 -31.93 14.05 33.50
CA ALA A 34 -30.80 13.38 34.14
C ALA A 34 -31.23 12.23 35.05
N TYR A 35 -30.95 11.00 34.68
CA TYR A 35 -30.71 9.93 35.62
C TYR A 35 -29.28 10.00 36.10
N GLY A 36 -29.08 10.08 37.43
CA GLY A 36 -27.78 10.27 38.07
C GLY A 36 -26.70 9.29 37.62
N ALA A 37 -25.89 9.71 36.70
CA ALA A 37 -24.62 9.09 36.39
C ALA A 37 -23.53 9.80 37.20
N GLN A 38 -22.86 9.08 38.08
CA GLN A 38 -21.62 9.54 38.70
C GLN A 38 -20.68 10.12 37.62
N PRO A 39 -19.93 11.19 37.91
CA PRO A 39 -18.99 11.76 36.93
C PRO A 39 -18.02 10.65 36.48
N LYS A 40 -18.17 10.25 35.24
CA LYS A 40 -17.23 9.29 34.59
C LYS A 40 -15.84 9.88 34.70
N SER A 41 -14.90 9.10 35.27
CA SER A 41 -13.53 9.53 35.34
C SER A 41 -13.02 9.89 33.94
N GLU A 42 -12.08 10.84 33.83
CA GLU A 42 -11.41 11.17 32.53
C GLU A 42 -10.91 9.94 31.78
N LYS A 43 -10.76 8.81 32.47
CA LYS A 43 -10.35 7.49 31.96
C LYS A 43 -11.35 6.83 31.00
N ASP A 44 -12.66 7.18 31.08
CA ASP A 44 -13.70 6.58 30.23
C ASP A 44 -14.01 7.41 28.97
N TRP A 45 -13.30 8.50 28.77
CA TRP A 45 -13.61 9.47 27.71
C TRP A 45 -13.28 9.00 26.29
N LEU A 46 -12.26 8.15 26.09
CA LEU A 46 -11.81 7.74 24.76
C LEU A 46 -12.85 6.84 24.05
N MET A 47 -13.49 5.91 24.76
CA MET A 47 -14.58 5.12 24.18
C MET A 47 -15.76 5.99 23.76
N GLY A 48 -16.08 7.05 24.52
CA GLY A 48 -17.07 8.05 24.16
C GLY A 48 -16.75 8.70 22.80
N GLN A 49 -15.51 9.11 22.59
CA GLN A 49 -15.05 9.66 21.30
C GLN A 49 -15.12 8.62 20.16
N VAL A 50 -14.79 7.36 20.43
CA VAL A 50 -14.89 6.29 19.43
C VAL A 50 -16.30 6.17 18.89
N VAL A 51 -17.33 6.18 19.78
CA VAL A 51 -18.74 6.00 19.40
C VAL A 51 -19.45 7.30 19.07
N GLU A 52 -18.76 8.43 19.11
CA GLU A 52 -19.29 9.72 18.74
C GLU A 52 -19.80 9.72 17.30
N ARG A 53 -20.95 10.38 17.06
CA ARG A 53 -21.62 10.39 15.76
C ARG A 53 -20.70 10.86 14.62
N ALA A 54 -19.96 11.94 14.82
CA ALA A 54 -19.06 12.50 13.82
C ALA A 54 -17.93 11.51 13.47
N ASN A 55 -17.32 10.89 14.49
CA ASN A 55 -16.28 9.90 14.30
C ASN A 55 -16.80 8.64 13.58
N MET A 56 -17.98 8.15 13.96
CA MET A 56 -18.60 6.98 13.31
C MET A 56 -18.99 7.26 11.86
N GLN A 57 -19.47 8.45 11.54
CA GLN A 57 -19.79 8.85 10.16
C GLN A 57 -18.53 8.91 9.29
N LEU A 58 -17.44 9.45 9.83
CA LEU A 58 -16.15 9.47 9.14
C LEU A 58 -15.62 8.04 8.93
N ALA A 59 -15.69 7.18 9.94
CA ALA A 59 -15.31 5.78 9.86
C ALA A 59 -16.14 5.03 8.80
N TYR A 60 -17.47 5.24 8.82
CA TYR A 60 -18.38 4.68 7.82
C TYR A 60 -17.99 5.09 6.40
N SER A 61 -17.73 6.37 6.16
CA SER A 61 -17.33 6.87 4.84
C SER A 61 -16.04 6.21 4.34
N ARG A 62 -15.05 6.01 5.23
CA ARG A 62 -13.79 5.36 4.90
C ARG A 62 -13.98 3.88 4.57
N VAL A 63 -14.78 3.15 5.37
CA VAL A 63 -15.09 1.73 5.13
C VAL A 63 -15.82 1.55 3.80
N MET A 64 -16.82 2.40 3.52
CA MET A 64 -17.59 2.36 2.27
C MET A 64 -16.71 2.66 1.05
N LYS A 65 -15.82 3.66 1.15
CA LYS A 65 -14.88 4.01 0.07
C LYS A 65 -13.94 2.86 -0.27
N ASN A 66 -13.56 2.06 0.71
CA ASN A 66 -12.62 0.94 0.53
C ASN A 66 -13.25 -0.29 -0.14
N ARG A 67 -14.58 -0.42 -0.17
CA ARG A 67 -15.35 -1.51 -0.80
C ARG A 67 -14.78 -2.90 -0.54
N GLY A 68 -14.33 -3.15 0.70
CA GLY A 68 -13.68 -4.41 1.07
C GLY A 68 -14.65 -5.60 1.01
N ALA A 69 -14.10 -6.80 0.80
CA ALA A 69 -14.86 -8.05 0.77
C ALA A 69 -15.60 -8.32 2.09
N PRO A 70 -16.71 -9.10 2.11
CA PRO A 70 -17.44 -9.48 3.31
C PRO A 70 -16.59 -10.33 4.26
N GLY A 71 -16.89 -10.25 5.57
CA GLY A 71 -16.29 -11.09 6.60
C GLY A 71 -16.87 -12.50 6.64
N VAL A 72 -16.88 -13.12 7.83
CA VAL A 72 -17.45 -14.45 8.09
C VAL A 72 -18.99 -14.43 8.06
N ASP A 73 -19.59 -13.28 8.37
CA ASP A 73 -21.03 -13.03 8.37
C ASP A 73 -21.63 -12.85 6.97
N GLY A 74 -20.81 -12.78 5.94
CA GLY A 74 -21.26 -12.56 4.57
C GLY A 74 -21.80 -11.13 4.29
N MET A 75 -21.91 -10.24 5.28
CA MET A 75 -22.41 -8.88 5.13
C MET A 75 -21.53 -8.08 4.18
N ARG A 76 -22.15 -7.44 3.19
CA ARG A 76 -21.46 -6.51 2.26
C ARG A 76 -21.45 -5.08 2.80
N CYS A 77 -20.56 -4.24 2.30
CA CYS A 77 -20.54 -2.83 2.66
C CYS A 77 -21.87 -2.13 2.41
N GLU A 78 -22.56 -2.50 1.33
CA GLU A 78 -23.86 -1.91 0.93
C GLU A 78 -24.97 -2.16 1.98
N ASP A 79 -24.93 -3.30 2.66
CA ASP A 79 -25.92 -3.72 3.65
C ASP A 79 -25.73 -3.02 5.00
N LEU A 80 -24.52 -2.51 5.27
CA LEU A 80 -24.13 -1.96 6.57
C LEU A 80 -25.07 -0.84 7.03
N LYS A 81 -25.52 0.06 6.14
CA LYS A 81 -26.39 1.20 6.50
C LYS A 81 -27.74 0.76 7.04
N ALA A 82 -28.37 -0.20 6.37
CA ALA A 82 -29.67 -0.75 6.81
C ALA A 82 -29.52 -1.51 8.14
N TRP A 83 -28.46 -2.30 8.26
CA TRP A 83 -28.17 -3.04 9.47
C TRP A 83 -27.91 -2.13 10.67
N LEU A 84 -27.13 -1.06 10.52
CA LEU A 84 -26.84 -0.10 11.59
C LEU A 84 -28.10 0.64 12.06
N LYS A 85 -29.06 0.96 11.19
CA LYS A 85 -30.32 1.60 11.59
C LYS A 85 -31.09 0.75 12.62
N ALA A 86 -31.04 -0.56 12.48
CA ALA A 86 -31.74 -1.48 13.38
C ALA A 86 -30.94 -1.80 14.66
N ASN A 87 -29.60 -1.90 14.54
CA ASN A 87 -28.77 -2.53 15.57
C ASN A 87 -27.82 -1.57 16.30
N TRP A 88 -27.65 -0.32 15.83
CA TRP A 88 -26.62 0.59 16.37
C TRP A 88 -26.79 0.89 17.87
N VAL A 89 -28.01 1.03 18.35
CA VAL A 89 -28.25 1.31 19.77
C VAL A 89 -27.69 0.20 20.66
N GLN A 90 -27.87 -1.05 20.25
CA GLN A 90 -27.33 -2.21 20.96
C GLN A 90 -25.81 -2.25 20.88
N VAL A 91 -25.24 -2.12 19.69
CA VAL A 91 -23.78 -2.11 19.49
C VAL A 91 -23.11 -1.00 20.28
N ARG A 92 -23.69 0.21 20.29
CA ARG A 92 -23.19 1.35 21.06
C ARG A 92 -23.19 1.05 22.56
N ARG A 93 -24.26 0.43 23.06
CA ARG A 93 -24.37 0.02 24.48
C ARG A 93 -23.28 -1.00 24.83
N GLU A 94 -23.06 -1.99 23.99
CA GLU A 94 -22.02 -3.00 24.19
C GLU A 94 -20.61 -2.42 24.16
N LEU A 95 -20.33 -1.46 23.28
CA LEU A 95 -19.06 -0.76 23.21
C LEU A 95 -18.80 0.06 24.48
N LEU A 96 -19.76 0.88 24.89
CA LEU A 96 -19.68 1.70 26.10
C LEU A 96 -19.59 0.84 27.37
N GLY A 97 -20.33 -0.25 27.43
CA GLY A 97 -20.30 -1.20 28.55
C GLY A 97 -19.09 -2.16 28.53
N GLY A 98 -18.28 -2.12 27.46
CA GLY A 98 -17.11 -2.99 27.30
C GLY A 98 -17.45 -4.47 27.10
N SER A 99 -18.68 -4.79 26.69
CA SER A 99 -19.13 -6.19 26.45
C SER A 99 -19.02 -6.58 24.97
N TYR A 100 -18.84 -5.63 24.02
CA TYR A 100 -18.71 -5.95 22.60
C TYR A 100 -17.65 -7.00 22.34
N SER A 101 -18.03 -8.06 21.58
CA SER A 101 -17.12 -9.14 21.17
C SER A 101 -17.00 -9.19 19.64
N PRO A 102 -15.78 -8.97 19.08
CA PRO A 102 -15.55 -9.10 17.65
C PRO A 102 -15.78 -10.53 17.17
N GLN A 103 -16.19 -10.68 15.93
CA GLN A 103 -16.29 -11.98 15.28
C GLN A 103 -14.91 -12.46 14.78
N ALA A 104 -14.78 -13.75 14.53
CA ALA A 104 -13.61 -14.32 13.90
C ALA A 104 -13.35 -13.67 12.51
N VAL A 105 -12.09 -13.54 12.14
CA VAL A 105 -11.75 -13.00 10.81
C VAL A 105 -11.79 -14.10 9.75
N ARG A 106 -12.31 -13.81 8.57
CA ARG A 106 -12.32 -14.74 7.46
C ARG A 106 -10.93 -14.86 6.84
N ARG A 107 -10.38 -16.08 6.79
CA ARG A 107 -9.10 -16.36 6.15
C ARG A 107 -9.20 -16.23 4.63
N VAL A 108 -8.27 -15.49 4.03
CA VAL A 108 -8.08 -15.40 2.59
C VAL A 108 -6.59 -15.54 2.28
N ASP A 109 -6.23 -16.53 1.50
CA ASP A 109 -4.86 -16.80 1.12
C ASP A 109 -4.56 -16.20 -0.26
N ILE A 110 -3.60 -15.28 -0.33
CA ILE A 110 -3.17 -14.59 -1.56
C ILE A 110 -1.78 -15.09 -1.95
N PRO A 111 -1.58 -15.57 -3.19
CA PRO A 111 -0.26 -15.97 -3.66
C PRO A 111 0.70 -14.78 -3.73
N LYS A 112 1.92 -14.95 -3.20
CA LYS A 112 2.97 -13.93 -3.30
C LYS A 112 3.64 -13.96 -4.69
N PRO A 113 4.02 -12.82 -5.27
CA PRO A 113 4.69 -12.77 -6.58
C PRO A 113 6.02 -13.52 -6.64
N GLN A 114 6.65 -13.79 -5.50
CA GLN A 114 7.95 -14.47 -5.38
C GLN A 114 7.82 -15.91 -4.86
N GLY A 115 6.61 -16.47 -4.91
CA GLY A 115 6.29 -17.78 -4.35
C GLY A 115 5.85 -17.73 -2.89
N GLY A 116 5.09 -18.74 -2.47
CA GLY A 116 4.47 -18.82 -1.15
C GLY A 116 3.12 -18.10 -1.09
N VAL A 117 2.51 -18.14 0.08
CA VAL A 117 1.17 -17.62 0.35
C VAL A 117 1.25 -16.52 1.41
N ARG A 118 0.37 -15.53 1.29
CA ARG A 118 0.11 -14.54 2.32
C ARG A 118 -1.31 -14.74 2.82
N THR A 119 -1.45 -15.01 4.10
CA THR A 119 -2.74 -15.15 4.74
C THR A 119 -3.25 -13.79 5.20
N LEU A 120 -4.42 -13.39 4.73
CA LEU A 120 -5.14 -12.22 5.22
C LEU A 120 -6.29 -12.67 6.12
N GLY A 121 -6.54 -11.92 7.18
CA GLY A 121 -7.74 -12.04 8.00
C GLY A 121 -8.70 -10.89 7.67
N VAL A 122 -9.83 -11.19 7.04
CA VAL A 122 -10.84 -10.20 6.66
C VAL A 122 -11.88 -10.10 7.79
N PRO A 123 -11.90 -9.00 8.60
CA PRO A 123 -12.91 -8.78 9.63
C PRO A 123 -14.30 -8.55 9.01
N THR A 124 -15.36 -8.69 9.78
CA THR A 124 -16.71 -8.28 9.38
C THR A 124 -16.74 -6.80 9.02
N VAL A 125 -17.76 -6.36 8.28
CA VAL A 125 -17.89 -4.94 7.91
C VAL A 125 -18.11 -4.08 9.16
N LEU A 126 -18.86 -4.60 10.15
CA LEU A 126 -19.07 -3.94 11.44
C LEU A 126 -17.75 -3.82 12.21
N ASP A 127 -16.98 -4.90 12.33
CA ASP A 127 -15.69 -4.86 13.02
C ASP A 127 -14.72 -3.90 12.36
N ARG A 128 -14.73 -3.81 11.02
CA ARG A 128 -13.92 -2.81 10.29
C ARG A 128 -14.36 -1.38 10.59
N LEU A 129 -15.68 -1.14 10.73
CA LEU A 129 -16.21 0.17 11.12
C LEU A 129 -15.71 0.57 12.50
N ILE A 130 -15.82 -0.34 13.49
CA ILE A 130 -15.38 -0.10 14.87
C ILE A 130 -13.86 0.07 14.94
N GLN A 131 -13.08 -0.78 14.27
CA GLN A 131 -11.62 -0.64 14.19
C GLN A 131 -11.20 0.69 13.54
N GLN A 132 -11.93 1.15 12.52
CA GLN A 132 -11.67 2.42 11.87
C GLN A 132 -11.99 3.60 12.80
N ALA A 133 -13.05 3.52 13.57
CA ALA A 133 -13.40 4.53 14.57
C ALA A 133 -12.37 4.59 15.71
N LEU A 134 -11.93 3.43 16.22
CA LEU A 134 -10.83 3.31 17.18
C LEU A 134 -9.53 3.93 16.63
N HIS A 135 -9.16 3.57 15.41
CA HIS A 135 -7.98 4.13 14.76
C HIS A 135 -8.01 5.66 14.72
N GLN A 136 -9.15 6.26 14.37
CA GLN A 136 -9.31 7.71 14.27
C GLN A 136 -9.19 8.40 15.63
N ALA A 137 -9.76 7.81 16.69
CA ALA A 137 -9.70 8.37 18.04
C ALA A 137 -8.30 8.19 18.67
N MET A 138 -7.60 7.07 18.39
CA MET A 138 -6.28 6.78 18.96
C MET A 138 -5.15 7.50 18.22
N GLN A 139 -5.25 7.69 16.92
CA GLN A 139 -4.15 8.24 16.11
C GLN A 139 -3.60 9.57 16.61
N PRO A 140 -4.41 10.57 17.00
CA PRO A 140 -3.92 11.83 17.55
C PRO A 140 -3.09 11.68 18.83
N LEU A 141 -3.37 10.66 19.64
CA LEU A 141 -2.65 10.38 20.88
C LEU A 141 -1.24 9.85 20.64
N PHE A 142 -1.08 9.01 19.59
CA PHE A 142 0.19 8.35 19.29
C PHE A 142 1.04 9.08 18.26
N GLU A 143 0.44 9.80 17.32
CA GLU A 143 1.16 10.47 16.23
C GLU A 143 2.31 11.37 16.71
N PRO A 144 2.16 12.19 17.78
CA PRO A 144 3.25 13.01 18.31
C PRO A 144 4.41 12.20 18.90
N THR A 145 4.16 10.95 19.28
CA THR A 145 5.18 10.08 19.94
C THR A 145 6.02 9.29 18.96
N PHE A 146 5.66 9.29 17.68
CA PHE A 146 6.37 8.54 16.66
C PHE A 146 7.59 9.28 16.14
N SER A 147 8.66 8.53 15.88
CA SER A 147 9.91 9.05 15.32
C SER A 147 9.69 9.81 14.01
N ALA A 148 10.45 10.89 13.80
CA ALA A 148 10.52 11.60 12.52
C ALA A 148 11.03 10.70 11.37
N ASN A 149 11.76 9.62 11.68
CA ASN A 149 12.32 8.67 10.72
C ASN A 149 11.38 7.48 10.42
N SER A 150 10.16 7.46 10.99
CA SER A 150 9.10 6.50 10.71
C SER A 150 8.09 7.12 9.74
N TYR A 151 7.82 6.45 8.62
CA TYR A 151 7.02 7.00 7.52
C TYR A 151 5.76 6.19 7.18
N GLY A 152 5.76 4.88 7.45
CA GLY A 152 4.67 3.99 7.05
C GLY A 152 3.38 4.22 7.86
N PHE A 153 2.22 4.22 7.18
CA PHE A 153 0.88 4.31 7.80
C PHE A 153 0.64 5.54 8.67
N ARG A 154 1.31 6.64 8.39
CA ARG A 154 1.18 7.88 9.15
C ARG A 154 0.60 9.00 8.28
N PRO A 155 -0.27 9.88 8.83
CA PRO A 155 -0.80 11.02 8.09
C PRO A 155 0.30 11.98 7.68
N GLY A 156 0.23 12.50 6.45
CA GLY A 156 1.21 13.43 5.92
C GLY A 156 2.59 12.83 5.62
N ARG A 157 2.78 11.52 5.83
CA ARG A 157 4.01 10.79 5.51
C ARG A 157 3.85 9.92 4.28
N SER A 158 4.95 9.70 3.56
CA SER A 158 4.94 8.92 2.31
C SER A 158 6.20 8.07 2.13
N ALA A 159 6.10 7.07 1.27
CA ALA A 159 7.25 6.27 0.84
C ALA A 159 8.32 7.14 0.16
N GLN A 160 7.89 8.15 -0.60
CA GLN A 160 8.79 9.08 -1.28
C GLN A 160 9.64 9.88 -0.29
N GLN A 161 9.05 10.35 0.82
CA GLN A 161 9.81 11.05 1.87
C GLN A 161 10.85 10.12 2.51
N ALA A 162 10.50 8.85 2.79
CA ALA A 162 11.43 7.86 3.31
C ALA A 162 12.61 7.62 2.35
N VAL A 163 12.34 7.46 1.06
CA VAL A 163 13.36 7.26 0.01
C VAL A 163 14.24 8.50 -0.15
N ALA A 164 13.65 9.69 -0.13
CA ALA A 164 14.41 10.94 -0.20
C ALA A 164 15.37 11.10 1.00
N LYS A 165 14.88 10.78 2.21
CA LYS A 165 15.70 10.79 3.43
C LYS A 165 16.83 9.76 3.37
N ALA A 166 16.54 8.54 2.93
CA ALA A 166 17.52 7.50 2.69
C ALA A 166 18.63 7.96 1.72
N ALA A 167 18.24 8.60 0.62
CA ALA A 167 19.18 9.13 -0.36
C ALA A 167 20.06 10.26 0.23
N GLN A 168 19.53 11.10 1.13
CA GLN A 168 20.31 12.10 1.87
C GLN A 168 21.41 11.45 2.70
N TYR A 169 21.11 10.40 3.47
CA TYR A 169 22.10 9.67 4.26
C TYR A 169 23.21 9.05 3.40
N ILE A 170 22.85 8.47 2.26
CA ILE A 170 23.80 7.87 1.32
C ILE A 170 24.72 8.96 0.71
N ARG A 171 24.17 10.11 0.33
CA ARG A 171 24.96 11.26 -0.19
C ARG A 171 25.87 11.87 0.88
N ALA A 172 25.45 11.83 2.15
CA ALA A 172 26.26 12.24 3.29
C ALA A 172 27.36 11.22 3.67
N GLY A 173 27.67 10.26 2.80
CA GLY A 173 28.79 9.35 2.96
C GLY A 173 28.50 8.02 3.69
N LYS A 174 27.21 7.72 4.01
CA LYS A 174 26.86 6.41 4.56
C LYS A 174 26.85 5.37 3.45
N ARG A 175 27.92 4.61 3.35
CA ARG A 175 28.19 3.69 2.23
C ARG A 175 27.63 2.29 2.41
N TRP A 176 27.04 1.98 3.55
CA TRP A 176 26.47 0.67 3.87
C TRP A 176 25.08 0.84 4.44
N VAL A 177 24.21 -0.13 4.18
CA VAL A 177 22.87 -0.22 4.73
C VAL A 177 22.70 -1.55 5.45
N VAL A 178 22.14 -1.50 6.64
CA VAL A 178 21.59 -2.64 7.36
C VAL A 178 20.13 -2.68 6.97
N ASP A 179 19.78 -3.57 6.06
CA ASP A 179 18.42 -3.78 5.55
C ASP A 179 17.80 -4.93 6.36
N MET A 180 16.77 -4.60 7.14
CA MET A 180 16.14 -5.52 8.09
C MET A 180 14.69 -5.79 7.71
N ASP A 181 14.36 -7.07 7.48
CA ASP A 181 13.01 -7.58 7.25
C ASP A 181 12.59 -8.41 8.48
N LEU A 182 11.42 -8.14 9.04
CA LEU A 182 10.91 -8.89 10.19
C LEU A 182 10.18 -10.16 9.71
N GLU A 183 10.45 -11.29 10.38
CA GLU A 183 9.84 -12.56 9.97
C GLU A 183 8.37 -12.60 10.36
N LYS A 184 7.49 -12.63 9.35
CA LYS A 184 6.03 -12.74 9.55
C LYS A 184 5.51 -11.78 10.64
N PHE A 185 5.97 -10.52 10.60
CA PHE A 185 5.75 -9.53 11.64
C PHE A 185 4.32 -9.53 12.19
N PHE A 186 3.32 -9.39 11.29
CA PHE A 186 1.91 -9.35 11.72
C PHE A 186 1.41 -10.65 12.36
N ASP A 187 2.02 -11.79 12.04
CA ASP A 187 1.62 -13.09 12.57
C ASP A 187 2.28 -13.42 13.92
N ARG A 188 3.34 -12.67 14.30
CA ARG A 188 4.15 -12.93 15.49
C ARG A 188 4.15 -11.80 16.52
N VAL A 189 3.24 -10.83 16.40
CA VAL A 189 3.10 -9.78 17.42
C VAL A 189 2.67 -10.38 18.74
N ASN A 190 3.49 -10.25 19.77
CA ASN A 190 3.10 -10.64 21.12
C ASN A 190 2.07 -9.65 21.68
N HIS A 191 0.89 -10.16 22.05
CA HIS A 191 -0.24 -9.35 22.49
C HIS A 191 0.06 -8.57 23.77
N ASP A 192 0.74 -9.18 24.76
CA ASP A 192 1.01 -8.52 26.04
C ASP A 192 2.04 -7.40 25.88
N VAL A 193 3.08 -7.67 25.08
CA VAL A 193 4.07 -6.67 24.71
C VAL A 193 3.43 -5.49 24.01
N LEU A 194 2.53 -5.73 23.05
CA LEU A 194 1.82 -4.67 22.35
C LEU A 194 0.88 -3.90 23.29
N MET A 195 0.04 -4.61 24.06
CA MET A 195 -0.93 -3.98 24.96
C MET A 195 -0.25 -3.12 26.03
N ALA A 196 0.90 -3.53 26.55
CA ALA A 196 1.68 -2.71 27.47
C ALA A 196 2.15 -1.38 26.84
N ARG A 197 2.39 -1.33 25.49
CA ARG A 197 2.73 -0.08 24.78
C ARG A 197 1.49 0.77 24.51
N VAL A 198 0.37 0.16 24.18
CA VAL A 198 -0.91 0.87 24.02
C VAL A 198 -1.31 1.54 25.32
N ALA A 199 -1.20 0.83 26.44
CA ALA A 199 -1.55 1.33 27.79
C ALA A 199 -0.68 2.52 28.26
N ARG A 200 0.45 2.83 27.61
CA ARG A 200 1.23 4.04 27.93
C ARG A 200 0.48 5.34 27.64
N GLN A 201 -0.45 5.32 26.67
CA GLN A 201 -1.19 6.50 26.21
C GLN A 201 -2.70 6.34 26.39
N VAL A 202 -3.22 5.12 26.40
CA VAL A 202 -4.63 4.80 26.52
C VAL A 202 -4.87 4.26 27.92
N GLN A 203 -5.66 5.01 28.72
CA GLN A 203 -6.04 4.60 30.08
C GLN A 203 -7.47 4.03 30.15
N ASP A 204 -8.26 4.20 29.10
CA ASP A 204 -9.64 3.71 29.00
C ASP A 204 -9.65 2.17 28.96
N ALA A 205 -10.15 1.56 30.04
CA ALA A 205 -10.19 0.12 30.19
C ALA A 205 -11.07 -0.58 29.13
N ASN A 206 -12.15 0.08 28.67
CA ASN A 206 -13.04 -0.50 27.66
C ASN A 206 -12.35 -0.50 26.28
N VAL A 207 -11.60 0.56 25.95
CA VAL A 207 -10.79 0.63 24.73
C VAL A 207 -9.69 -0.44 24.78
N LEU A 208 -8.95 -0.56 25.87
CA LEU A 208 -7.89 -1.59 26.00
C LEU A 208 -8.47 -3.00 25.87
N ARG A 209 -9.60 -3.27 26.53
CA ARG A 209 -10.30 -4.57 26.44
C ARG A 209 -10.74 -4.86 25.00
N LEU A 210 -11.30 -3.88 24.31
CA LEU A 210 -11.76 -4.03 22.93
C LEU A 210 -10.60 -4.30 21.97
N ILE A 211 -9.47 -3.59 22.12
CA ILE A 211 -8.26 -3.84 21.33
C ILE A 211 -7.78 -5.28 21.56
N ARG A 212 -7.73 -5.72 22.84
CA ARG A 212 -7.33 -7.07 23.19
C ARG A 212 -8.22 -8.12 22.52
N ARG A 213 -9.54 -7.91 22.54
CA ARG A 213 -10.49 -8.80 21.85
C ARG A 213 -10.27 -8.84 20.35
N PHE A 214 -9.97 -7.70 19.69
CA PHE A 214 -9.63 -7.68 18.26
C PHE A 214 -8.34 -8.44 17.96
N LEU A 215 -7.35 -8.40 18.81
CA LEU A 215 -6.13 -9.19 18.67
C LEU A 215 -6.39 -10.69 18.83
N GLN A 216 -7.25 -11.06 19.76
CA GLN A 216 -7.61 -12.45 20.08
C GLN A 216 -8.70 -13.04 19.17
N ALA A 217 -9.38 -12.20 18.38
CA ALA A 217 -10.40 -12.66 17.43
C ALA A 217 -9.85 -13.79 16.57
N GLY A 218 -10.50 -14.94 16.61
CA GLY A 218 -10.09 -16.15 15.92
C GLY A 218 -10.02 -15.99 14.40
N MET A 219 -9.43 -16.96 13.75
CA MET A 219 -9.40 -17.02 12.28
C MET A 219 -10.27 -18.16 11.80
N MET A 220 -11.24 -17.87 10.95
CA MET A 220 -12.12 -18.87 10.37
C MET A 220 -11.68 -19.28 8.96
N ALA A 221 -11.47 -20.57 8.78
CA ALA A 221 -11.18 -21.19 7.50
C ALA A 221 -12.05 -22.43 7.31
N ASN A 222 -12.78 -22.53 6.20
CA ASN A 222 -13.61 -23.70 5.87
C ASN A 222 -14.59 -24.12 7.00
N GLY A 223 -15.17 -23.16 7.71
CA GLY A 223 -16.10 -23.40 8.82
C GLY A 223 -15.44 -23.74 10.17
N VAL A 224 -14.12 -23.83 10.24
CA VAL A 224 -13.38 -24.10 11.49
C VAL A 224 -12.74 -22.81 11.99
N GLU A 225 -13.02 -22.44 13.24
CA GLU A 225 -12.39 -21.32 13.92
C GLU A 225 -11.13 -21.78 14.65
N THR A 226 -10.03 -21.08 14.40
CA THR A 226 -8.75 -21.30 15.09
C THR A 226 -8.49 -20.12 16.03
N PRO A 227 -8.30 -20.35 17.33
CA PRO A 227 -7.94 -19.31 18.29
C PRO A 227 -6.61 -18.63 17.92
N ARG A 228 -6.47 -17.37 18.29
CA ARG A 228 -5.24 -16.60 18.06
C ARG A 228 -4.65 -16.15 19.40
N TYR A 229 -3.44 -16.60 19.66
CA TYR A 229 -2.68 -16.26 20.89
C TYR A 229 -1.57 -15.21 20.63
N GLU A 230 -1.17 -15.05 19.36
CA GLU A 230 -0.20 -14.06 18.91
C GLU A 230 -0.60 -13.50 17.53
N GLY A 231 0.01 -12.40 17.15
CA GLY A 231 -0.22 -11.75 15.87
C GLY A 231 -1.41 -10.78 15.86
N THR A 232 -1.48 -10.01 14.81
CA THR A 232 -2.60 -9.09 14.52
C THR A 232 -3.17 -9.42 13.14
N PRO A 233 -4.51 -9.42 12.96
CA PRO A 233 -5.10 -9.73 11.66
C PRO A 233 -4.56 -8.80 10.58
N GLN A 234 -3.96 -9.36 9.52
CA GLN A 234 -3.59 -8.58 8.35
C GLN A 234 -4.87 -8.24 7.56
N GLY A 235 -5.25 -6.97 7.50
CA GLY A 235 -6.43 -6.49 6.76
C GLY A 235 -7.41 -5.65 7.58
N GLY A 236 -7.26 -5.58 8.90
CA GLY A 236 -8.02 -4.66 9.75
C GLY A 236 -7.48 -3.22 9.72
N PRO A 237 -8.35 -2.19 9.81
CA PRO A 237 -7.92 -0.79 9.82
C PRO A 237 -7.03 -0.40 11.02
N LEU A 238 -7.12 -1.13 12.12
CA LEU A 238 -6.38 -0.83 13.35
C LEU A 238 -4.94 -1.35 13.33
N SER A 239 -4.66 -2.46 12.62
CA SER A 239 -3.37 -3.13 12.62
C SER A 239 -2.18 -2.25 12.22
N PRO A 240 -2.27 -1.33 11.25
CA PRO A 240 -1.18 -0.41 10.91
C PRO A 240 -0.76 0.51 12.05
N LEU A 241 -1.72 1.06 12.80
CA LEU A 241 -1.43 1.90 13.97
C LEU A 241 -0.76 1.09 15.08
N LEU A 242 -1.30 -0.09 15.39
CA LEU A 242 -0.74 -1.00 16.40
C LEU A 242 0.70 -1.42 16.05
N SER A 243 0.99 -1.64 14.77
CA SER A 243 2.34 -1.91 14.28
C SER A 243 3.30 -0.77 14.58
N ASN A 244 2.91 0.47 14.32
CA ASN A 244 3.73 1.63 14.63
C ASN A 244 3.92 1.83 16.13
N ILE A 245 2.89 1.59 16.95
CA ILE A 245 2.98 1.65 18.40
C ILE A 245 4.03 0.65 18.92
N LEU A 246 3.99 -0.61 18.45
CA LEU A 246 4.95 -1.62 18.85
C LEU A 246 6.38 -1.26 18.43
N LEU A 247 6.56 -0.85 17.17
CA LEU A 247 7.88 -0.57 16.60
C LEU A 247 8.44 0.81 17.01
N SER A 248 7.66 1.66 17.69
CA SER A 248 8.17 2.93 18.23
C SER A 248 9.28 2.72 19.27
N ASP A 249 9.30 1.58 19.98
CA ASP A 249 10.39 1.25 20.90
C ASP A 249 11.69 0.96 20.13
N LEU A 250 11.62 0.32 18.94
CA LEU A 250 12.77 0.17 18.05
C LEU A 250 13.27 1.53 17.56
N ASP A 251 12.35 2.41 17.14
CA ASP A 251 12.72 3.75 16.67
C ASP A 251 13.48 4.52 17.75
N ARG A 252 12.97 4.52 18.99
CA ARG A 252 13.63 5.18 20.14
C ARG A 252 15.01 4.59 20.43
N GLU A 253 15.15 3.28 20.38
CA GLU A 253 16.43 2.60 20.55
C GLU A 253 17.47 3.02 19.50
N LEU A 254 17.03 3.14 18.24
CA LEU A 254 17.90 3.61 17.16
C LEU A 254 18.27 5.10 17.32
N GLU A 255 17.34 5.93 17.78
CA GLU A 255 17.57 7.35 18.05
C GLU A 255 18.51 7.57 19.25
N GLN A 256 18.33 6.83 20.34
CA GLN A 256 19.22 6.89 21.51
C GLN A 256 20.67 6.53 21.15
N ARG A 257 20.85 5.61 20.21
CA ARG A 257 22.17 5.25 19.65
C ARG A 257 22.65 6.20 18.55
N GLN A 258 21.94 7.27 18.27
CA GLN A 258 22.25 8.25 17.21
C GLN A 258 22.43 7.60 15.82
N LEU A 259 21.69 6.52 15.54
CA LEU A 259 21.75 5.83 14.28
C LEU A 259 20.85 6.51 13.24
N LEU A 260 21.35 6.63 12.02
CA LEU A 260 20.60 7.16 10.91
C LEU A 260 19.77 6.04 10.27
N PHE A 261 18.45 6.15 10.30
CA PHE A 261 17.57 5.12 9.78
C PHE A 261 16.34 5.69 9.07
N CYS A 262 15.68 4.87 8.29
CA CYS A 262 14.35 5.11 7.75
C CYS A 262 13.53 3.83 7.94
N ARG A 263 12.38 3.95 8.60
CA ARG A 263 11.43 2.85 8.77
C ARG A 263 10.14 3.13 8.02
N TYR A 264 9.65 2.15 7.29
CA TYR A 264 8.33 2.16 6.67
C TYR A 264 7.58 0.89 7.05
N ALA A 265 6.67 0.97 8.01
CA ALA A 265 6.05 -0.20 8.66
C ALA A 265 7.10 -1.12 9.29
N ASP A 266 7.16 -2.37 8.84
CA ASP A 266 8.12 -3.40 9.24
C ASP A 266 9.47 -3.36 8.48
N ASP A 267 9.54 -2.59 7.39
CA ASP A 267 10.77 -2.43 6.58
C ASP A 267 11.65 -1.33 7.19
N CYS A 268 12.81 -1.70 7.71
CA CYS A 268 13.73 -0.80 8.42
C CYS A 268 15.12 -0.84 7.81
N ASN A 269 15.62 0.32 7.36
CA ASN A 269 16.95 0.50 6.83
C ASN A 269 17.78 1.43 7.70
N ILE A 270 18.94 0.94 8.20
CA ILE A 270 19.90 1.73 8.99
C ILE A 270 21.14 2.00 8.15
N TYR A 271 21.60 3.25 8.11
CA TYR A 271 22.68 3.72 7.22
C TYR A 271 23.96 3.95 8.00
N VAL A 272 25.05 3.27 7.60
CA VAL A 272 26.33 3.25 8.33
C VAL A 272 27.54 3.52 7.42
N GLY A 273 28.69 3.87 8.01
CA GLY A 273 29.91 4.17 7.28
C GLY A 273 30.68 2.93 6.79
N SER A 274 30.65 1.82 7.56
CA SER A 274 31.44 0.61 7.27
C SER A 274 30.62 -0.66 7.41
N GLN A 275 31.05 -1.73 6.73
CA GLN A 275 30.42 -3.04 6.82
C GLN A 275 30.49 -3.62 8.24
N ARG A 276 31.66 -3.49 8.87
CA ARG A 276 31.87 -3.99 10.25
C ARG A 276 30.94 -3.31 11.25
N ALA A 277 30.72 -1.99 11.11
CA ALA A 277 29.72 -1.28 11.94
C ALA A 277 28.31 -1.80 11.65
N GLY A 278 27.97 -2.03 10.39
CA GLY A 278 26.68 -2.60 10.02
C GLY A 278 26.42 -3.97 10.61
N GLN A 279 27.40 -4.86 10.57
CA GLN A 279 27.30 -6.21 11.17
C GLN A 279 27.06 -6.14 12.68
N ARG A 280 27.84 -5.32 13.41
CA ARG A 280 27.63 -5.13 14.86
C ARG A 280 26.23 -4.58 15.18
N ILE A 281 25.75 -3.62 14.40
CA ILE A 281 24.40 -3.05 14.58
C ILE A 281 23.34 -4.11 14.28
N MET A 282 23.47 -4.89 13.19
CA MET A 282 22.55 -5.98 12.86
C MET A 282 22.38 -6.93 14.05
N GLU A 283 23.48 -7.44 14.61
CA GLU A 283 23.45 -8.38 15.74
C GLU A 283 22.84 -7.74 17.00
N SER A 284 23.24 -6.52 17.32
CA SER A 284 22.72 -5.81 18.49
C SER A 284 21.22 -5.52 18.39
N VAL A 285 20.74 -5.12 17.20
CA VAL A 285 19.30 -4.85 16.98
C VAL A 285 18.49 -6.15 16.93
N LYS A 286 19.03 -7.25 16.39
CA LYS A 286 18.42 -8.58 16.50
C LYS A 286 18.18 -8.94 17.96
N GLY A 287 19.19 -8.78 18.82
CA GLY A 287 19.07 -9.03 20.26
C GLY A 287 17.99 -8.15 20.93
N PHE A 288 17.94 -6.87 20.60
CA PHE A 288 16.91 -5.96 21.10
C PHE A 288 15.51 -6.41 20.68
N LEU A 289 15.29 -6.72 19.40
CA LEU A 289 14.01 -7.16 18.87
C LEU A 289 13.53 -8.46 19.53
N ALA A 290 14.42 -9.44 19.68
CA ALA A 290 14.10 -10.72 20.31
C ALA A 290 13.77 -10.57 21.81
N ASN A 291 14.58 -9.82 22.54
CA ASN A 291 14.45 -9.72 24.00
C ASN A 291 13.31 -8.79 24.43
N ARG A 292 13.18 -7.61 23.77
CA ARG A 292 12.25 -6.54 24.19
C ARG A 292 10.91 -6.59 23.47
N LEU A 293 10.89 -6.95 22.18
CA LEU A 293 9.68 -6.93 21.36
C LEU A 293 9.15 -8.31 21.03
N LYS A 294 9.90 -9.36 21.34
CA LYS A 294 9.58 -10.76 20.99
C LYS A 294 9.40 -10.95 19.47
N LEU A 295 10.20 -10.22 18.68
CA LEU A 295 10.19 -10.25 17.23
C LEU A 295 11.47 -10.90 16.69
N THR A 296 11.35 -11.62 15.59
CA THR A 296 12.46 -12.30 14.90
C THR A 296 12.79 -11.62 13.58
N VAL A 297 14.06 -11.42 13.31
CA VAL A 297 14.55 -10.91 12.02
C VAL A 297 14.61 -12.05 11.00
N ASN A 298 14.14 -11.81 9.78
CA ASN A 298 14.25 -12.75 8.67
C ASN A 298 15.67 -12.72 8.10
N GLU A 299 16.50 -13.67 8.48
CA GLU A 299 17.92 -13.72 8.08
C GLU A 299 18.12 -13.89 6.57
N ALA A 300 17.25 -14.64 5.92
CA ALA A 300 17.36 -14.87 4.46
C ALA A 300 17.12 -13.59 3.64
N LYS A 301 16.38 -12.62 4.18
CA LYS A 301 16.06 -11.37 3.49
C LYS A 301 16.86 -10.17 4.01
N SER A 302 17.27 -10.20 5.27
CA SER A 302 18.04 -9.14 5.89
C SER A 302 19.53 -9.23 5.50
N ALA A 303 20.18 -8.09 5.31
CA ALA A 303 21.60 -8.07 4.97
C ALA A 303 22.24 -6.72 5.26
N VAL A 304 23.55 -6.78 5.50
CA VAL A 304 24.44 -5.60 5.49
C VAL A 304 25.11 -5.52 4.12
N ALA A 305 24.74 -4.53 3.32
CA ALA A 305 25.20 -4.44 1.94
C ALA A 305 25.39 -2.97 1.48
N ARG A 306 25.95 -2.81 0.26
CA ARG A 306 25.96 -1.50 -0.39
C ARG A 306 24.52 -1.10 -0.75
N PRO A 307 24.10 0.17 -0.56
CA PRO A 307 22.73 0.63 -0.88
C PRO A 307 22.35 0.37 -2.35
N SER A 308 23.31 0.39 -3.28
CA SER A 308 23.08 0.10 -4.69
C SER A 308 22.69 -1.36 -4.99
N MET A 309 22.97 -2.28 -4.07
CA MET A 309 22.63 -3.71 -4.16
C MET A 309 21.30 -4.05 -3.49
N ARG A 310 20.72 -3.09 -2.75
CA ARG A 310 19.46 -3.27 -2.05
C ARG A 310 18.38 -2.39 -2.65
N LYS A 311 17.15 -2.75 -2.39
CA LYS A 311 15.98 -1.95 -2.73
C LYS A 311 15.31 -1.47 -1.44
N PHE A 312 14.82 -0.24 -1.44
CA PHE A 312 13.97 0.28 -0.38
C PHE A 312 12.70 0.86 -1.01
N LEU A 313 11.54 0.34 -0.64
CA LEU A 313 10.23 0.76 -1.15
C LEU A 313 10.17 0.80 -2.70
N GLY A 314 10.70 -0.23 -3.35
CA GLY A 314 10.72 -0.34 -4.82
C GLY A 314 11.75 0.53 -5.53
N TYR A 315 12.46 1.40 -4.82
CA TYR A 315 13.57 2.19 -5.34
C TYR A 315 14.92 1.53 -5.06
N SER A 316 15.95 1.99 -5.72
CA SER A 316 17.35 1.69 -5.49
C SER A 316 18.17 2.97 -5.72
N VAL A 317 19.47 2.92 -5.50
CA VAL A 317 20.39 4.03 -5.80
C VAL A 317 21.51 3.56 -6.72
N THR A 318 22.16 4.52 -7.40
CA THR A 318 23.36 4.21 -8.18
C THR A 318 24.56 3.97 -7.26
N GLY A 319 25.50 3.14 -7.69
CA GLY A 319 26.75 2.92 -6.94
C GLY A 319 27.77 4.06 -7.07
N LYS A 320 27.58 4.98 -8.03
CA LYS A 320 28.46 6.14 -8.29
C LYS A 320 28.03 7.34 -7.45
N GLN A 321 28.96 8.19 -7.05
CA GLN A 321 28.68 9.45 -6.38
C GLN A 321 28.61 10.61 -7.39
N PRO A 322 27.68 11.56 -7.20
CA PRO A 322 26.61 11.56 -6.21
C PRO A 322 25.55 10.48 -6.51
N ALA A 323 25.12 9.78 -5.46
CA ALA A 323 24.14 8.72 -5.61
C ALA A 323 22.80 9.24 -6.15
N LYS A 324 22.36 8.67 -7.27
CA LYS A 324 21.07 9.01 -7.92
C LYS A 324 20.02 7.97 -7.55
N ILE A 325 18.81 8.43 -7.23
CA ILE A 325 17.65 7.58 -7.01
C ILE A 325 17.23 6.98 -8.36
N ARG A 326 17.01 5.67 -8.40
CA ARG A 326 16.51 4.94 -9.56
C ARG A 326 15.43 3.95 -9.17
N ILE A 327 14.64 3.53 -10.13
CA ILE A 327 13.64 2.48 -9.95
C ILE A 327 14.35 1.13 -9.85
N ALA A 328 14.00 0.30 -8.86
CA ALA A 328 14.55 -1.04 -8.73
C ALA A 328 14.11 -1.93 -9.92
N THR A 329 15.01 -2.79 -10.39
CA THR A 329 14.77 -3.67 -11.54
C THR A 329 13.51 -4.53 -11.38
N LEU A 330 13.26 -5.02 -10.17
CA LEU A 330 12.06 -5.82 -9.87
C LEU A 330 10.77 -5.02 -10.06
N SER A 331 10.74 -3.74 -9.69
CA SER A 331 9.56 -2.87 -9.89
C SER A 331 9.26 -2.63 -11.37
N ILE A 332 10.32 -2.49 -12.20
CA ILE A 332 10.19 -2.44 -13.65
C ILE A 332 9.62 -3.75 -14.21
N HIS A 333 10.11 -4.88 -13.70
CA HIS A 333 9.66 -6.21 -14.13
C HIS A 333 8.16 -6.42 -13.83
N ARG A 334 7.71 -6.06 -12.64
CA ARG A 334 6.30 -6.13 -12.23
C ARG A 334 5.38 -5.29 -13.10
N LEU A 335 5.79 -4.04 -13.43
CA LEU A 335 5.02 -3.23 -14.38
C LEU A 335 4.91 -3.93 -15.75
N LYS A 336 6.01 -4.48 -16.24
CA LYS A 336 6.02 -5.22 -17.51
C LYS A 336 5.08 -6.44 -17.47
N GLU A 337 4.98 -7.13 -16.36
CA GLU A 337 4.04 -8.24 -16.16
C GLU A 337 2.58 -7.77 -16.17
N SER A 338 2.26 -6.73 -15.43
CA SER A 338 0.91 -6.14 -15.42
C SER A 338 0.46 -5.71 -16.81
N VAL A 339 1.35 -5.05 -17.57
CA VAL A 339 1.09 -4.66 -18.96
C VAL A 339 0.91 -5.88 -19.88
N ARG A 340 1.74 -6.94 -19.70
CA ARG A 340 1.58 -8.20 -20.45
C ARG A 340 0.21 -8.83 -20.23
N ASN A 341 -0.22 -8.93 -18.98
CA ASN A 341 -1.51 -9.53 -18.61
C ASN A 341 -2.68 -8.78 -19.21
N ILE A 342 -2.68 -7.44 -19.16
CA ILE A 342 -3.71 -6.63 -19.80
C ILE A 342 -3.72 -6.84 -21.31
N CYS A 343 -2.56 -6.89 -21.98
CA CYS A 343 -2.46 -7.12 -23.42
C CYS A 343 -2.88 -8.55 -23.81
N ILE A 344 -2.65 -9.57 -22.97
CA ILE A 344 -3.10 -10.94 -23.21
C ILE A 344 -4.63 -11.00 -23.13
N GLN A 345 -5.21 -10.44 -22.09
CA GLN A 345 -6.65 -10.35 -21.88
C GLN A 345 -7.34 -9.42 -22.90
N GLY A 346 -6.57 -8.53 -23.52
CA GLY A 346 -7.03 -7.56 -24.51
C GLY A 346 -7.20 -8.09 -25.95
N ARG A 347 -6.96 -9.39 -26.22
CA ARG A 347 -6.98 -9.93 -27.58
C ARG A 347 -8.32 -9.77 -28.30
N GLY A 348 -9.43 -9.75 -27.57
CA GLY A 348 -10.78 -9.51 -28.08
C GLY A 348 -11.29 -8.08 -27.94
N ARG A 349 -10.45 -7.12 -27.45
CA ARG A 349 -10.83 -5.72 -27.20
C ARG A 349 -10.24 -4.79 -28.22
N SER A 350 -10.87 -3.62 -28.41
CA SER A 350 -10.29 -2.54 -29.20
C SER A 350 -9.00 -2.02 -28.56
N LEU A 351 -8.16 -1.37 -29.38
CA LEU A 351 -6.93 -0.74 -28.88
C LEU A 351 -7.24 0.34 -27.84
N SER A 352 -8.27 1.16 -28.06
CA SER A 352 -8.71 2.21 -27.14
C SER A 352 -9.09 1.62 -25.77
N GLN A 353 -9.96 0.60 -25.73
CA GLN A 353 -10.34 -0.08 -24.50
C GLN A 353 -9.13 -0.70 -23.74
N THR A 354 -8.12 -1.13 -24.49
CA THR A 354 -6.88 -1.64 -23.87
C THR A 354 -6.05 -0.51 -23.27
N ILE A 355 -5.96 0.63 -23.96
CA ILE A 355 -5.29 1.86 -23.48
C ILE A 355 -5.98 2.38 -22.22
N ASP A 356 -7.32 2.42 -22.19
CA ASP A 356 -8.09 2.87 -21.04
C ASP A 356 -7.78 2.04 -19.78
N LYS A 357 -7.56 0.73 -19.94
CA LYS A 357 -7.16 -0.15 -18.83
C LYS A 357 -5.68 -0.01 -18.43
N LEU A 358 -4.81 0.36 -19.35
CA LEU A 358 -3.39 0.58 -19.08
C LEU A 358 -3.13 1.91 -18.37
N ASN A 359 -3.84 2.97 -18.76
CA ASN A 359 -3.59 4.32 -18.30
C ASN A 359 -3.61 4.49 -16.77
N PRO A 360 -4.59 3.95 -16.00
CA PRO A 360 -4.57 4.04 -14.55
C PRO A 360 -3.31 3.41 -13.93
N ILE A 361 -2.89 2.26 -14.45
CA ILE A 361 -1.69 1.56 -13.98
C ILE A 361 -0.42 2.36 -14.29
N LEU A 362 -0.27 2.84 -15.52
CA LEU A 362 0.88 3.63 -15.95
C LEU A 362 0.99 4.94 -15.17
N ARG A 363 -0.15 5.62 -14.94
CA ARG A 363 -0.22 6.86 -14.17
C ARG A 363 0.14 6.61 -12.70
N GLY A 364 -0.50 5.64 -12.06
CA GLY A 364 -0.23 5.30 -10.66
C GLY A 364 1.24 4.92 -10.45
N TRP A 365 1.78 4.08 -11.34
CA TRP A 365 3.17 3.65 -11.27
C TRP A 365 4.15 4.83 -11.43
N MET A 366 3.93 5.73 -12.38
CA MET A 366 4.83 6.87 -12.58
C MET A 366 4.74 7.90 -11.45
N ASN A 367 3.53 8.12 -10.92
CA ASN A 367 3.35 8.98 -9.74
C ASN A 367 4.10 8.41 -8.53
N TYR A 368 4.03 7.09 -8.31
CA TYR A 368 4.78 6.45 -7.22
C TYR A 368 6.29 6.60 -7.40
N PHE A 369 6.81 6.36 -8.61
CA PHE A 369 8.24 6.43 -8.93
C PHE A 369 8.71 7.83 -9.38
N SER A 370 8.03 8.88 -8.96
CA SER A 370 8.33 10.29 -9.30
C SER A 370 9.75 10.73 -8.94
N LEU A 371 10.33 10.21 -7.86
CA LEU A 371 11.67 10.59 -7.39
C LEU A 371 12.83 10.06 -8.24
N THR A 372 12.56 9.21 -9.23
CA THR A 372 13.65 8.63 -10.04
C THR A 372 14.39 9.71 -10.81
N GLN A 373 15.72 9.67 -10.75
CA GLN A 373 16.62 10.58 -11.47
C GLN A 373 17.19 9.95 -12.75
N SER A 374 16.84 8.69 -13.03
CA SER A 374 17.30 7.94 -14.18
C SER A 374 16.23 7.93 -15.27
N ARG A 375 16.41 8.73 -16.32
CA ARG A 375 15.44 8.89 -17.42
C ARG A 375 15.39 7.68 -18.37
N ARG A 376 16.55 7.08 -18.67
CA ARG A 376 16.67 6.00 -19.65
C ARG A 376 15.72 4.80 -19.39
N PRO A 377 15.56 4.25 -18.17
CA PRO A 377 14.62 3.16 -17.94
C PRO A 377 13.16 3.53 -18.24
N ILE A 378 12.78 4.81 -18.05
CA ILE A 378 11.43 5.30 -18.35
C ILE A 378 11.22 5.35 -19.86
N GLU A 379 12.20 5.83 -20.63
CA GLU A 379 12.17 5.88 -22.10
C GLU A 379 12.07 4.48 -22.70
N GLU A 380 12.87 3.54 -22.18
CA GLU A 380 12.85 2.13 -22.58
C GLU A 380 11.49 1.48 -22.28
N LEU A 381 10.87 1.78 -21.13
CA LEU A 381 9.53 1.31 -20.78
C LEU A 381 8.45 1.88 -21.71
N ASP A 382 8.50 3.17 -21.98
CA ASP A 382 7.55 3.86 -22.86
C ASP A 382 7.59 3.25 -24.27
N ALA A 383 8.79 3.01 -24.80
CA ALA A 383 8.99 2.33 -26.09
C ALA A 383 8.49 0.88 -26.03
N TRP A 384 8.74 0.17 -24.94
CA TRP A 384 8.34 -1.21 -24.75
C TRP A 384 6.81 -1.36 -24.66
N VAL A 385 6.11 -0.45 -23.96
CA VAL A 385 4.63 -0.44 -23.90
C VAL A 385 4.04 -0.28 -25.29
N ARG A 386 4.51 0.69 -26.08
CA ARG A 386 4.07 0.87 -27.48
C ARG A 386 4.34 -0.36 -28.34
N ARG A 387 5.49 -1.00 -28.19
CA ARG A 387 5.79 -2.27 -28.87
C ARG A 387 4.83 -3.38 -28.46
N ARG A 388 4.41 -3.46 -27.18
CA ARG A 388 3.39 -4.42 -26.73
C ARG A 388 2.04 -4.18 -27.38
N LEU A 389 1.61 -2.94 -27.53
CA LEU A 389 0.35 -2.59 -28.20
C LEU A 389 0.42 -2.92 -29.69
N ARG A 390 1.55 -2.66 -30.38
CA ARG A 390 1.74 -3.12 -31.77
C ARG A 390 1.68 -4.65 -31.88
N CYS A 391 2.27 -5.36 -30.93
CA CYS A 391 2.22 -6.82 -30.88
C CYS A 391 0.80 -7.34 -30.66
N LEU A 392 -0.02 -6.65 -29.88
CA LEU A 392 -1.44 -6.95 -29.70
C LEU A 392 -2.19 -6.82 -31.02
N LEU A 393 -2.04 -5.68 -31.74
CA LEU A 393 -2.67 -5.44 -33.02
C LEU A 393 -2.24 -6.46 -34.08
N TRP A 394 -0.95 -6.76 -34.17
CA TRP A 394 -0.45 -7.78 -35.07
C TRP A 394 -1.10 -9.15 -34.82
N ARG A 395 -1.36 -9.51 -33.58
CA ARG A 395 -2.06 -10.76 -33.24
C ARG A 395 -3.55 -10.71 -33.58
N GLN A 396 -4.20 -9.54 -33.47
CA GLN A 396 -5.59 -9.33 -33.87
C GLN A 396 -5.75 -9.42 -35.41
N TRP A 397 -4.77 -8.94 -36.15
CA TRP A 397 -4.72 -9.03 -37.64
C TRP A 397 -4.24 -10.42 -38.07
N LYS A 398 -5.06 -11.43 -37.88
CA LYS A 398 -4.67 -12.85 -37.99
C LYS A 398 -4.16 -13.20 -39.42
N ARG A 399 -4.83 -12.68 -40.48
CA ARG A 399 -4.57 -13.05 -41.89
C ARG A 399 -3.64 -12.03 -42.55
N PRO A 400 -2.77 -12.46 -43.52
CA PRO A 400 -1.91 -11.55 -44.26
C PRO A 400 -2.68 -10.41 -44.93
N LYS A 401 -3.78 -10.71 -45.62
CA LYS A 401 -4.64 -9.70 -46.26
C LYS A 401 -5.19 -8.65 -45.28
N THR A 402 -5.55 -9.09 -44.05
CA THR A 402 -5.99 -8.16 -42.98
C THR A 402 -4.83 -7.27 -42.52
N ARG A 403 -3.62 -7.83 -42.37
CA ARG A 403 -2.41 -7.06 -41.96
C ARG A 403 -2.08 -6.00 -43.01
N GLU A 404 -2.08 -6.39 -44.30
CA GLU A 404 -1.86 -5.49 -45.42
C GLU A 404 -2.86 -4.35 -45.41
N SER A 405 -4.17 -4.66 -45.46
CA SER A 405 -5.25 -3.67 -45.46
C SER A 405 -5.15 -2.70 -44.28
N LYS A 406 -4.84 -3.20 -43.06
CA LYS A 406 -4.68 -2.35 -41.90
C LYS A 406 -3.43 -1.47 -41.97
N MET A 407 -2.29 -1.99 -42.49
CA MET A 407 -1.07 -1.18 -42.64
C MET A 407 -1.28 -0.09 -43.72
N LEU A 408 -1.99 -0.38 -44.80
CA LEU A 408 -2.39 0.61 -45.80
C LEU A 408 -3.26 1.70 -45.20
N ALA A 409 -4.28 1.33 -44.41
CA ALA A 409 -5.15 2.27 -43.72
C ALA A 409 -4.39 3.19 -42.74
N PHE A 410 -3.25 2.76 -42.24
CA PHE A 410 -2.34 3.58 -41.42
C PHE A 410 -1.26 4.31 -42.25
N GLY A 411 -1.40 4.35 -43.56
CA GLY A 411 -0.54 5.16 -44.46
C GLY A 411 0.79 4.51 -44.86
N LEU A 412 0.94 3.18 -44.71
CA LEU A 412 2.10 2.49 -45.26
C LEU A 412 1.92 2.29 -46.77
N ASP A 413 2.98 2.43 -47.57
CA ASP A 413 2.94 2.17 -49.00
C ASP A 413 2.57 0.71 -49.31
N ALA A 414 1.94 0.48 -50.49
CA ALA A 414 1.35 -0.80 -50.85
C ALA A 414 2.37 -1.93 -50.94
N GLN A 415 3.52 -1.68 -51.59
CA GLN A 415 4.55 -2.69 -51.78
C GLN A 415 5.14 -3.14 -50.42
N ARG A 416 5.39 -2.18 -49.52
CA ARG A 416 5.91 -2.45 -48.20
C ARG A 416 4.88 -3.12 -47.31
N ALA A 417 3.59 -2.72 -47.37
CA ALA A 417 2.50 -3.33 -46.64
C ALA A 417 2.36 -4.81 -47.00
N TRP A 418 2.35 -5.12 -48.31
CA TRP A 418 2.25 -6.49 -48.78
C TRP A 418 3.45 -7.34 -48.33
N LYS A 419 4.69 -6.92 -48.60
CA LYS A 419 5.91 -7.64 -48.18
C LYS A 419 5.95 -7.87 -46.68
N SER A 420 5.48 -6.92 -45.90
CA SER A 420 5.46 -7.01 -44.43
C SER A 420 4.38 -7.96 -43.94
N SER A 421 3.24 -8.05 -44.61
CA SER A 421 2.11 -8.90 -44.18
C SER A 421 2.39 -10.39 -44.26
N VAL A 422 3.26 -10.81 -45.22
CA VAL A 422 3.62 -12.22 -45.52
C VAL A 422 4.99 -12.66 -45.00
N ASN A 423 5.69 -11.87 -44.24
CA ASN A 423 7.11 -12.07 -43.86
C ASN A 423 7.42 -13.31 -42.97
N GLY A 424 6.41 -14.07 -42.52
CA GLY A 424 6.59 -15.27 -41.72
C GLY A 424 7.14 -15.05 -40.28
N ARG A 425 7.53 -13.82 -39.95
CA ARG A 425 8.09 -13.49 -38.62
C ARG A 425 7.02 -13.42 -37.54
N GLY A 426 7.42 -13.75 -36.31
CA GLY A 426 6.50 -13.75 -35.16
C GLY A 426 5.99 -12.34 -34.77
N PRO A 427 4.87 -12.26 -33.99
CA PRO A 427 4.22 -11.00 -33.64
C PRO A 427 5.13 -10.02 -32.90
N TRP A 428 6.02 -10.52 -32.05
CA TRP A 428 6.93 -9.67 -31.28
C TRP A 428 8.03 -9.04 -32.14
N TRP A 429 8.53 -9.80 -33.12
CA TRP A 429 9.49 -9.28 -34.08
C TRP A 429 8.86 -8.17 -34.92
N ASN A 430 7.70 -8.44 -35.53
CA ASN A 430 6.95 -7.47 -36.34
C ASN A 430 6.62 -6.19 -35.56
N ALA A 431 6.20 -6.31 -34.30
CA ALA A 431 5.90 -5.16 -33.44
C ALA A 431 7.08 -4.19 -33.22
N GLY A 432 8.30 -4.65 -33.40
CA GLY A 432 9.53 -3.84 -33.34
C GLY A 432 10.11 -3.46 -34.70
N ALA A 433 9.56 -3.97 -35.78
CA ALA A 433 10.08 -3.74 -37.11
C ALA A 433 9.68 -2.37 -37.68
N LYS A 434 10.50 -1.86 -38.62
CA LYS A 434 10.34 -0.51 -39.20
C LYS A 434 8.95 -0.28 -39.83
N HIS A 435 8.35 -1.30 -40.43
CA HIS A 435 7.02 -1.18 -41.06
C HIS A 435 5.93 -0.95 -39.99
N MET A 436 5.94 -1.69 -38.88
CA MET A 436 4.95 -1.49 -37.79
C MET A 436 5.20 -0.20 -37.01
N ILE A 437 6.43 0.28 -36.94
CA ILE A 437 6.74 1.57 -36.33
C ILE A 437 6.26 2.71 -37.23
N ALA A 438 6.40 2.57 -38.55
CA ALA A 438 5.91 3.55 -39.51
C ALA A 438 4.37 3.60 -39.57
N ALA A 439 3.71 2.43 -39.66
CA ALA A 439 2.24 2.35 -39.67
C ALA A 439 1.62 2.83 -38.34
N LEU A 440 2.26 2.51 -37.22
CA LEU A 440 1.77 2.83 -35.87
C LEU A 440 2.83 3.65 -35.09
N PRO A 441 3.06 4.92 -35.48
CA PRO A 441 4.06 5.77 -34.87
C PRO A 441 3.68 6.14 -33.42
N PRO A 442 4.65 6.61 -32.59
CA PRO A 442 4.39 7.02 -31.21
C PRO A 442 3.25 8.06 -31.08
N LYS A 443 3.15 9.00 -32.05
CA LYS A 443 2.12 10.05 -32.08
C LYS A 443 0.70 9.47 -32.13
N LEU A 444 0.48 8.36 -32.85
CA LEU A 444 -0.81 7.69 -32.93
C LEU A 444 -1.30 7.21 -31.54
N PHE A 445 -0.42 6.60 -30.75
CA PHE A 445 -0.77 6.13 -29.41
C PHE A 445 -1.11 7.29 -28.48
N THR A 446 -0.42 8.42 -28.61
CA THR A 446 -0.74 9.66 -27.87
C THR A 446 -2.10 10.21 -28.28
N GLN A 447 -2.43 10.23 -29.57
CA GLN A 447 -3.75 10.63 -30.07
C GLN A 447 -4.87 9.69 -29.58
N LEU A 448 -4.57 8.41 -29.41
CA LEU A 448 -5.50 7.43 -28.82
C LEU A 448 -5.56 7.50 -27.29
N GLY A 449 -4.92 8.50 -26.67
CA GLY A 449 -4.96 8.76 -25.23
C GLY A 449 -3.98 7.96 -24.40
N LEU A 450 -3.02 7.22 -24.99
CA LEU A 450 -2.00 6.51 -24.20
C LEU A 450 -1.10 7.50 -23.44
N ILE A 451 -1.01 7.34 -22.15
CA ILE A 451 -0.13 8.15 -21.29
C ILE A 451 1.35 7.83 -21.63
N SER A 452 2.13 8.88 -21.86
CA SER A 452 3.59 8.77 -21.92
C SER A 452 4.17 8.84 -20.48
N LEU A 453 4.92 7.81 -20.09
CA LEU A 453 5.65 7.79 -18.83
C LEU A 453 6.70 8.91 -18.78
N VAL A 454 7.37 9.17 -19.92
CA VAL A 454 8.38 10.25 -20.03
C VAL A 454 7.75 11.61 -19.79
N ALA A 455 6.65 11.94 -20.48
CA ALA A 455 5.96 13.22 -20.32
C ALA A 455 5.39 13.37 -18.89
N THR A 456 4.83 12.29 -18.34
CA THR A 456 4.32 12.27 -16.96
C THR A 456 5.45 12.53 -15.96
N HIS A 457 6.60 11.87 -16.11
CA HIS A 457 7.77 12.10 -15.25
C HIS A 457 8.26 13.54 -15.34
N GLN A 458 8.40 14.09 -16.55
CA GLN A 458 8.84 15.49 -16.73
C GLN A 458 7.90 16.49 -16.05
N ARG A 459 6.57 16.26 -16.16
CA ARG A 459 5.58 17.08 -15.47
C ARG A 459 5.76 17.01 -13.94
N LEU A 460 5.90 15.81 -13.38
CA LEU A 460 6.09 15.62 -11.95
C LEU A 460 7.36 16.27 -11.43
N GLN A 461 8.46 16.24 -12.21
CA GLN A 461 9.73 16.90 -11.83
C GLN A 461 9.64 18.44 -11.85
N ARG A 462 8.71 19.03 -12.60
CA ARG A 462 8.50 20.50 -12.63
C ARG A 462 7.59 20.96 -11.49
N SER A 463 6.81 20.04 -10.90
CA SER A 463 5.86 20.35 -9.82
C SER A 463 6.46 20.12 -8.43
N THR A 464 7.69 19.59 -8.37
CA THR A 464 8.50 19.37 -7.15
C THR A 464 9.60 20.41 -7.05
#